data_cb01622cb1d129e3b2d7b443c434ca3c
#
_entry.id   cb01622cb1d129e3b2d7b443c434ca3c
#
_cell.length_a   1.000
_cell.length_b   1.000
_cell.length_c   1.000
_cell.angle_alpha   90.00
_cell.angle_beta   90.00
_cell.angle_gamma   90.00
#
_symmetry.space_group_name_H-M   'P 1'
#
loop_
_entity.id
_entity.type
_entity.pdbx_description
1 polymer ?
#
loop_
_entity_poly.entity_id
_entity_poly.type
_entity_poly.pdbx_seq_one_letter_code
_entity_poly.pdbx_strand_id
1 'polypeptide(L)'
;GDVYKRQVYACGKDGGLLLCTWPKGGMLSLPFVYSNEVWTGIEYQVASHLMMKGEVEKGLDIVRECRERYDGRVRNPFNEIECGHWYARAMASYGMLQGLTGVRYDAVDKTMYINSKIGDFKSFISTDTGFGTIEWKAGKPVLNVVYGNIDVKRYNVSGKIVD
;
A
#
# COMPACT_ATOMS: atom_id res chain seq x y z
N GLY A 1 20.70 2.56 14.43
CA GLY A 1 20.94 3.96 14.16
C GLY A 1 21.78 4.31 12.95
N ASP A 2 22.78 3.53 12.51
CA ASP A 2 23.70 3.96 11.46
C ASP A 2 23.34 3.52 10.02
N VAL A 3 22.21 2.89 9.84
CA VAL A 3 21.74 2.41 8.54
C VAL A 3 21.42 3.56 7.58
N TYR A 4 21.18 4.75 8.11
CA TYR A 4 20.69 5.91 7.34
C TYR A 4 21.76 6.76 6.64
N LYS A 5 23.02 6.54 6.87
CA LYS A 5 24.09 7.46 6.40
C LYS A 5 24.62 7.20 4.98
N ARG A 6 24.17 6.14 4.29
CA ARG A 6 24.68 5.77 2.97
C ARG A 6 23.61 5.25 2.01
N GLN A 7 22.40 5.76 2.14
CA GLN A 7 21.30 5.32 1.28
C GLN A 7 21.26 6.16 0.00
N VAL A 8 21.08 5.48 -1.12
CA VAL A 8 20.77 6.13 -2.39
C VAL A 8 19.28 6.46 -2.40
N TYR A 9 18.95 7.68 -2.82
CA TYR A 9 17.59 8.25 -2.91
C TYR A 9 16.91 8.64 -1.58
N ALA A 10 17.56 8.42 -0.45
CA ALA A 10 17.20 9.01 0.83
C ALA A 10 18.42 9.69 1.42
N CYS A 11 18.40 11.01 1.59
CA CYS A 11 19.56 11.83 1.88
C CYS A 11 19.41 12.60 3.19
N GLY A 12 20.52 12.77 3.91
CA GLY A 12 20.55 13.57 5.12
C GLY A 12 19.72 12.97 6.26
N LYS A 13 18.58 13.59 6.57
CA LYS A 13 17.65 13.14 7.63
C LYS A 13 16.47 12.34 7.11
N ASP A 14 16.40 12.07 5.80
CA ASP A 14 15.32 11.31 5.24
C ASP A 14 15.28 9.90 5.83
N GLY A 15 14.08 9.43 6.18
CA GLY A 15 13.80 8.03 6.45
C GLY A 15 13.48 7.25 5.18
N GLY A 16 13.51 5.93 5.26
CA GLY A 16 13.14 5.07 4.16
C GLY A 16 13.42 3.60 4.41
N LEU A 17 12.77 2.74 3.64
CA LEU A 17 12.95 1.30 3.70
C LEU A 17 14.00 0.85 2.69
N LEU A 18 15.11 0.30 3.18
CA LEU A 18 16.15 -0.28 2.32
C LEU A 18 15.64 -1.54 1.60
N LEU A 19 16.03 -1.69 0.34
CA LEU A 19 15.75 -2.88 -0.45
C LEU A 19 16.39 -4.14 0.13
N CYS A 20 17.62 -4.02 0.65
CA CYS A 20 18.36 -5.15 1.21
C CYS A 20 18.99 -4.78 2.54
N THR A 21 19.01 -5.76 3.44
CA THR A 21 19.77 -5.72 4.69
C THR A 21 20.52 -7.03 4.88
N TRP A 22 21.59 -7.00 5.67
CA TRP A 22 22.41 -8.18 5.97
C TRP A 22 22.50 -8.42 7.48
N PRO A 23 21.40 -8.81 8.15
CA PRO A 23 21.35 -8.93 9.61
C PRO A 23 22.26 -10.03 10.16
N LYS A 24 22.70 -10.97 9.31
CA LYS A 24 23.64 -12.05 9.66
C LYS A 24 25.06 -11.82 9.10
N GLY A 25 25.35 -10.61 8.63
CA GLY A 25 26.60 -10.32 7.91
C GLY A 25 26.58 -10.83 6.48
N GLY A 26 27.73 -10.79 5.80
CA GLY A 26 27.84 -11.25 4.40
C GLY A 26 27.55 -10.18 3.35
N MET A 27 27.50 -8.91 3.75
CA MET A 27 27.43 -7.82 2.79
C MET A 27 28.67 -7.85 1.88
N LEU A 28 28.44 -7.80 0.58
CA LEU A 28 29.52 -7.80 -0.39
C LEU A 28 30.36 -6.54 -0.26
N SER A 29 31.68 -6.64 -0.48
CA SER A 29 32.60 -5.49 -0.49
C SER A 29 32.28 -4.49 -1.61
N LEU A 30 31.83 -5.01 -2.75
CA LEU A 30 31.17 -4.26 -3.81
C LEU A 30 29.69 -4.59 -3.76
N PRO A 31 28.84 -3.71 -3.19
CA PRO A 31 27.41 -3.94 -3.17
C PRO A 31 26.89 -3.99 -4.59
N PHE A 32 26.02 -4.97 -4.88
CA PHE A 32 25.35 -4.98 -6.17
C PHE A 32 24.40 -3.78 -6.31
N VAL A 33 24.12 -3.42 -7.54
CA VAL A 33 23.19 -2.33 -7.87
C VAL A 33 21.86 -2.56 -7.13
N TYR A 34 21.25 -1.49 -6.63
CA TYR A 34 19.98 -1.46 -5.89
C TYR A 34 20.04 -1.82 -4.39
N SER A 35 21.07 -2.53 -3.93
CA SER A 35 21.10 -3.04 -2.55
C SER A 35 20.94 -1.96 -1.46
N ASN A 36 21.48 -0.78 -1.69
CA ASN A 36 21.46 0.36 -0.75
C ASN A 36 20.45 1.45 -1.18
N GLU A 37 19.46 1.09 -1.97
CA GLU A 37 18.48 2.03 -2.49
C GLU A 37 17.16 1.96 -1.70
N VAL A 38 16.39 3.05 -1.80
CA VAL A 38 15.06 3.21 -1.23
C VAL A 38 14.09 3.50 -2.38
N TRP A 39 13.13 2.61 -2.58
CA TRP A 39 12.19 2.71 -3.69
C TRP A 39 10.76 2.85 -3.19
N THR A 40 10.07 3.91 -3.61
CA THR A 40 8.70 4.20 -3.17
C THR A 40 7.74 3.05 -3.46
N GLY A 41 7.88 2.37 -4.58
CA GLY A 41 7.02 1.22 -4.92
C GLY A 41 7.16 0.07 -3.92
N ILE A 42 8.38 -0.27 -3.52
CA ILE A 42 8.64 -1.32 -2.53
C ILE A 42 8.19 -0.86 -1.13
N GLU A 43 8.41 0.40 -0.78
CA GLU A 43 7.93 0.95 0.49
C GLU A 43 6.41 0.84 0.61
N TYR A 44 5.65 1.23 -0.40
CA TYR A 44 4.19 1.10 -0.41
C TYR A 44 3.73 -0.37 -0.42
N GLN A 45 4.46 -1.25 -1.10
CA GLN A 45 4.18 -2.69 -1.07
C GLN A 45 4.34 -3.27 0.33
N VAL A 46 5.43 -2.95 1.02
CA VAL A 46 5.67 -3.42 2.40
C VAL A 46 4.68 -2.79 3.36
N ALA A 47 4.40 -1.49 3.23
CA ALA A 47 3.38 -0.80 4.03
C ALA A 47 2.01 -1.47 3.88
N SER A 48 1.58 -1.75 2.65
CA SER A 48 0.31 -2.45 2.38
C SER A 48 0.28 -3.84 3.02
N HIS A 49 1.38 -4.58 2.94
CA HIS A 49 1.49 -5.91 3.56
C HIS A 49 1.42 -5.85 5.09
N LEU A 50 2.08 -4.88 5.72
CA LEU A 50 1.96 -4.63 7.17
C LEU A 50 0.52 -4.34 7.58
N MET A 51 -0.18 -3.49 6.83
CA MET A 51 -1.59 -3.18 7.06
C MET A 51 -2.47 -4.43 6.94
N MET A 52 -2.26 -5.27 5.92
CA MET A 52 -2.96 -6.56 5.77
C MET A 52 -2.75 -7.48 6.97
N LYS A 53 -1.58 -7.43 7.61
CA LYS A 53 -1.26 -8.19 8.82
C LYS A 53 -1.78 -7.55 10.12
N GLY A 54 -2.40 -6.38 10.05
CA GLY A 54 -2.91 -5.64 11.20
C GLY A 54 -1.92 -4.66 11.84
N GLU A 55 -0.68 -4.58 11.30
CA GLU A 55 0.36 -3.66 11.74
C GLU A 55 0.20 -2.28 11.07
N VAL A 56 -0.98 -1.67 11.24
CA VAL A 56 -1.37 -0.46 10.50
C VAL A 56 -0.39 0.68 10.75
N GLU A 57 -0.06 0.98 12.01
CA GLU A 57 0.81 2.11 12.34
C GLU A 57 2.22 1.96 11.75
N LYS A 58 2.78 0.74 11.79
CA LYS A 58 4.09 0.48 11.16
C LYS A 58 4.03 0.70 9.63
N GLY A 59 2.92 0.31 9.00
CA GLY A 59 2.70 0.60 7.60
C GLY A 59 2.60 2.10 7.33
N LEU A 60 1.86 2.83 8.17
CA LEU A 60 1.73 4.29 8.06
C LEU A 60 3.04 5.02 8.31
N ASP A 61 3.92 4.53 9.20
CA ASP A 61 5.24 5.12 9.41
C ASP A 61 6.08 5.07 8.12
N ILE A 62 6.09 3.93 7.42
CA ILE A 62 6.76 3.83 6.10
C ILE A 62 6.16 4.83 5.11
N VAL A 63 4.84 4.98 5.09
CA VAL A 63 4.16 5.93 4.19
C VAL A 63 4.55 7.38 4.53
N ARG A 64 4.61 7.75 5.80
CA ARG A 64 5.02 9.09 6.25
C ARG A 64 6.44 9.40 5.78
N GLU A 65 7.40 8.51 6.03
CA GLU A 65 8.78 8.65 5.57
C GLU A 65 8.88 8.81 4.05
N CYS A 66 8.14 7.99 3.31
CA CYS A 66 8.08 8.09 1.86
C CYS A 66 7.51 9.46 1.41
N ARG A 67 6.41 9.91 2.01
CA ARG A 67 5.77 11.19 1.68
C ARG A 67 6.62 12.39 2.06
N GLU A 68 7.32 12.35 3.19
CA GLU A 68 8.20 13.43 3.62
C GLU A 68 9.36 13.67 2.66
N ARG A 69 9.86 12.62 2.00
CA ARG A 69 10.88 12.78 0.96
C ARG A 69 10.39 13.52 -0.28
N TYR A 70 9.08 13.46 -0.56
CA TYR A 70 8.45 13.98 -1.79
C TYR A 70 7.30 14.94 -1.50
N ASP A 71 7.40 15.75 -0.46
CA ASP A 71 6.34 16.67 -0.04
C ASP A 71 6.32 18.02 -0.75
N GLY A 72 7.26 18.24 -1.66
CA GLY A 72 7.39 19.48 -2.43
C GLY A 72 8.31 20.53 -1.82
N ARG A 73 8.79 20.34 -0.57
CA ARG A 73 9.72 21.29 0.06
C ARG A 73 11.13 21.15 -0.50
N VAL A 74 11.58 19.93 -0.71
CA VAL A 74 12.92 19.61 -1.19
C VAL A 74 12.87 18.88 -2.53
N ARG A 75 11.95 17.94 -2.68
CA ARG A 75 11.79 17.16 -3.90
C ARG A 75 10.39 17.33 -4.50
N ASN A 76 10.34 17.26 -5.82
CA ASN A 76 9.10 17.29 -6.57
C ASN A 76 8.27 16.02 -6.25
N PRO A 77 7.02 16.16 -5.76
CA PRO A 77 6.15 15.03 -5.41
C PRO A 77 5.72 14.19 -6.62
N PHE A 78 5.93 14.66 -7.84
CA PHE A 78 5.57 13.99 -9.08
C PHE A 78 6.76 13.44 -9.85
N ASN A 79 7.95 13.47 -9.27
CA ASN A 79 9.17 13.03 -9.94
C ASN A 79 10.10 12.32 -8.96
N GLU A 80 10.07 10.99 -8.97
CA GLU A 80 10.96 10.20 -8.13
C GLU A 80 12.39 10.25 -8.65
N ILE A 81 13.35 10.53 -7.77
CA ILE A 81 14.78 10.63 -8.17
C ILE A 81 15.37 9.28 -8.61
N GLU A 82 14.76 8.17 -8.19
CA GLU A 82 15.20 6.83 -8.57
C GLU A 82 14.85 6.50 -10.03
N CYS A 83 13.64 6.84 -10.47
CA CYS A 83 13.14 6.40 -11.77
C CYS A 83 12.43 7.50 -12.58
N GLY A 84 12.36 8.73 -12.06
CA GLY A 84 11.67 9.84 -12.69
C GLY A 84 10.15 9.71 -12.68
N HIS A 85 9.48 10.65 -13.32
CA HIS A 85 8.02 10.79 -13.27
C HIS A 85 7.24 9.81 -14.19
N TRP A 86 7.92 9.15 -15.11
CA TRP A 86 7.27 8.24 -16.08
C TRP A 86 7.10 6.81 -15.57
N TYR A 87 7.83 6.41 -14.56
CA TYR A 87 7.86 5.02 -14.10
C TYR A 87 6.65 4.64 -13.22
N ALA A 88 6.05 5.62 -12.57
CA ALA A 88 4.83 5.47 -11.78
C ALA A 88 4.92 4.44 -10.61
N ARG A 89 6.07 4.27 -9.97
CA ARG A 89 6.24 3.37 -8.81
C ARG A 89 5.28 3.69 -7.67
N ALA A 90 4.90 4.97 -7.52
CA ALA A 90 3.95 5.42 -6.52
C ALA A 90 2.54 4.80 -6.67
N MET A 91 2.22 4.21 -7.83
CA MET A 91 0.96 3.46 -8.01
C MET A 91 0.81 2.29 -7.04
N ALA A 92 1.89 1.72 -6.52
CA ALA A 92 1.84 0.69 -5.48
C ALA A 92 1.10 1.16 -4.21
N SER A 93 0.96 2.48 -4.00
CA SER A 93 0.18 3.05 -2.90
C SER A 93 -1.30 2.64 -2.91
N TYR A 94 -1.87 2.31 -4.06
CA TYR A 94 -3.25 1.80 -4.14
C TYR A 94 -3.44 0.49 -3.36
N GLY A 95 -2.40 -0.32 -3.19
CA GLY A 95 -2.43 -1.53 -2.36
C GLY A 95 -2.78 -1.25 -0.89
N MET A 96 -2.55 -0.03 -0.40
CA MET A 96 -2.93 0.37 0.96
C MET A 96 -4.45 0.37 1.17
N LEU A 97 -5.24 0.66 0.14
CA LEU A 97 -6.70 0.58 0.22
C LEU A 97 -7.15 -0.84 0.59
N GLN A 98 -6.56 -1.85 -0.06
CA GLN A 98 -6.80 -3.26 0.30
C GLN A 98 -6.26 -3.60 1.68
N GLY A 99 -5.08 -3.09 2.03
CA GLY A 99 -4.45 -3.32 3.33
C GLY A 99 -5.29 -2.82 4.50
N LEU A 100 -5.84 -1.62 4.37
CA LEU A 100 -6.64 -0.96 5.40
C LEU A 100 -8.07 -1.51 5.50
N THR A 101 -8.70 -1.71 4.36
CA THR A 101 -10.12 -2.09 4.28
C THR A 101 -10.33 -3.61 4.24
N GLY A 102 -9.33 -4.35 3.77
CA GLY A 102 -9.45 -5.78 3.47
C GLY A 102 -10.43 -6.08 2.35
N VAL A 103 -10.77 -5.09 1.53
CA VAL A 103 -11.72 -5.26 0.42
C VAL A 103 -11.06 -6.07 -0.69
N ARG A 104 -11.74 -7.15 -1.08
CA ARG A 104 -11.40 -7.98 -2.22
C ARG A 104 -12.67 -8.55 -2.84
N TYR A 105 -12.81 -8.44 -4.13
CA TYR A 105 -13.91 -9.06 -4.85
C TYR A 105 -13.42 -10.30 -5.61
N ASP A 106 -14.10 -11.42 -5.37
CA ASP A 106 -13.92 -12.66 -6.11
C ASP A 106 -15.03 -12.77 -7.15
N ALA A 107 -14.67 -12.56 -8.42
CA ALA A 107 -15.63 -12.54 -9.52
C ALA A 107 -16.15 -13.94 -9.90
N VAL A 108 -15.42 -15.01 -9.58
CA VAL A 108 -15.84 -16.40 -9.84
C VAL A 108 -16.95 -16.79 -8.87
N ASP A 109 -16.70 -16.61 -7.58
CA ASP A 109 -17.67 -16.95 -6.53
C ASP A 109 -18.67 -15.82 -6.25
N LYS A 110 -18.45 -14.63 -6.84
CA LYS A 110 -19.26 -13.41 -6.63
C LYS A 110 -19.31 -13.03 -5.15
N THR A 111 -18.16 -13.17 -4.48
CA THR A 111 -18.04 -12.90 -3.05
C THR A 111 -17.24 -11.60 -2.82
N MET A 112 -17.83 -10.68 -2.08
CA MET A 112 -17.16 -9.48 -1.60
C MET A 112 -16.59 -9.76 -0.20
N TYR A 113 -15.26 -9.70 -0.08
CA TYR A 113 -14.56 -9.83 1.20
C TYR A 113 -14.32 -8.45 1.80
N ILE A 114 -14.48 -8.32 3.10
CA ILE A 114 -14.17 -7.12 3.89
C ILE A 114 -13.48 -7.56 5.18
N ASN A 115 -12.34 -6.98 5.49
CA ASN A 115 -11.62 -7.22 6.74
C ASN A 115 -10.94 -5.93 7.20
N SER A 116 -11.77 -4.95 7.57
CA SER A 116 -11.31 -3.62 7.95
C SER A 116 -10.35 -3.66 9.13
N LYS A 117 -9.27 -2.89 9.01
CA LYS A 117 -8.29 -2.62 10.06
C LYS A 117 -8.45 -1.22 10.68
N ILE A 118 -9.43 -0.45 10.17
CA ILE A 118 -9.64 0.95 10.53
C ILE A 118 -11.07 1.25 11.00
N GLY A 119 -11.86 0.20 11.28
CA GLY A 119 -13.27 0.38 11.63
C GLY A 119 -14.15 0.67 10.43
N ASP A 120 -15.06 1.63 10.54
CA ASP A 120 -15.92 2.07 9.45
C ASP A 120 -15.09 2.75 8.36
N PHE A 121 -15.45 2.51 7.10
CA PHE A 121 -14.77 3.13 5.96
C PHE A 121 -15.69 3.28 4.75
N LYS A 122 -15.28 4.11 3.81
CA LYS A 122 -15.76 4.18 2.44
C LYS A 122 -14.58 4.18 1.49
N SER A 123 -14.57 3.28 0.53
CA SER A 123 -13.48 3.11 -0.42
C SER A 123 -14.00 2.94 -1.84
N PHE A 124 -13.15 3.27 -2.80
CA PHE A 124 -13.35 2.98 -4.21
C PHE A 124 -13.23 1.48 -4.46
N ILE A 125 -14.02 0.96 -5.40
CA ILE A 125 -13.87 -0.38 -5.96
C ILE A 125 -14.05 -0.34 -7.48
N SER A 126 -13.20 -1.06 -8.18
CA SER A 126 -13.29 -1.28 -9.62
C SER A 126 -13.14 -2.76 -9.94
N THR A 127 -13.95 -3.24 -10.86
CA THR A 127 -13.92 -4.59 -11.42
C THR A 127 -13.88 -4.48 -12.94
N ASP A 128 -13.80 -5.60 -13.64
CA ASP A 128 -13.88 -5.65 -15.10
C ASP A 128 -15.23 -5.21 -15.66
N THR A 129 -16.30 -5.34 -14.86
CA THR A 129 -17.69 -5.09 -15.30
C THR A 129 -18.28 -3.78 -14.76
N GLY A 130 -17.64 -3.14 -13.78
CA GLY A 130 -18.17 -1.91 -13.21
C GLY A 130 -17.31 -1.33 -12.09
N PHE A 131 -17.65 -0.12 -11.67
CA PHE A 131 -16.97 0.55 -10.56
C PHE A 131 -17.94 1.34 -9.69
N GLY A 132 -17.48 1.66 -8.48
CA GLY A 132 -18.27 2.40 -7.50
C GLY A 132 -17.57 2.55 -6.18
N THR A 133 -18.35 2.48 -5.09
CA THR A 133 -17.83 2.51 -3.73
C THR A 133 -18.34 1.35 -2.91
N ILE A 134 -17.48 0.85 -2.04
CA ILE A 134 -17.81 -0.12 -1.00
C ILE A 134 -17.62 0.54 0.36
N GLU A 135 -18.61 0.43 1.23
CA GLU A 135 -18.57 0.97 2.58
C GLU A 135 -18.74 -0.17 3.59
N TRP A 136 -18.02 -0.08 4.69
CA TRP A 136 -18.34 -0.77 5.93
C TRP A 136 -18.80 0.26 6.91
N LYS A 137 -20.06 0.21 7.32
CA LYS A 137 -20.66 1.21 8.19
C LYS A 137 -21.61 0.56 9.20
N ALA A 138 -21.35 0.82 10.48
CA ALA A 138 -22.18 0.32 11.58
C ALA A 138 -22.45 -1.19 11.49
N GLY A 139 -21.43 -1.97 11.12
CA GLY A 139 -21.55 -3.43 11.03
C GLY A 139 -22.22 -3.95 9.75
N LYS A 140 -22.42 -3.12 8.74
CA LYS A 140 -23.08 -3.50 7.48
C LYS A 140 -22.23 -3.10 6.26
N PRO A 141 -22.13 -3.99 5.24
CA PRO A 141 -21.56 -3.63 3.95
C PRO A 141 -22.60 -2.86 3.11
N VAL A 142 -22.13 -1.83 2.41
CA VAL A 142 -22.96 -1.07 1.45
C VAL A 142 -22.15 -0.92 0.16
N LEU A 143 -22.64 -1.50 -0.92
CA LEU A 143 -22.10 -1.36 -2.26
C LEU A 143 -22.93 -0.35 -3.05
N ASN A 144 -22.28 0.71 -3.57
CA ASN A 144 -22.90 1.66 -4.47
C ASN A 144 -22.19 1.60 -5.82
N VAL A 145 -22.84 1.02 -6.83
CA VAL A 145 -22.33 0.93 -8.20
C VAL A 145 -22.65 2.24 -8.93
N VAL A 146 -21.61 2.90 -9.41
CA VAL A 146 -21.72 4.17 -10.17
C VAL A 146 -21.83 3.91 -11.66
N TYR A 147 -21.13 2.90 -12.16
CA TYR A 147 -21.15 2.53 -13.58
C TYR A 147 -21.02 1.01 -13.73
N GLY A 148 -21.72 0.47 -14.73
CA GLY A 148 -21.69 -0.96 -15.04
C GLY A 148 -22.44 -1.80 -14.01
N ASN A 149 -21.92 -2.99 -13.74
CA ASN A 149 -22.48 -3.92 -12.76
C ASN A 149 -21.40 -4.61 -11.96
N ILE A 150 -21.62 -4.76 -10.64
CA ILE A 150 -20.79 -5.58 -9.75
C ILE A 150 -21.73 -6.59 -9.08
N ASP A 151 -21.72 -7.83 -9.58
CA ASP A 151 -22.66 -8.87 -9.16
C ASP A 151 -22.15 -9.56 -7.88
N VAL A 152 -22.57 -9.06 -6.72
CA VAL A 152 -22.20 -9.63 -5.41
C VAL A 152 -23.34 -10.52 -4.90
N LYS A 153 -23.06 -11.81 -4.74
CA LYS A 153 -24.00 -12.78 -4.18
C LYS A 153 -23.92 -12.89 -2.66
N ARG A 154 -22.76 -12.59 -2.08
CA ARG A 154 -22.54 -12.69 -0.64
C ARG A 154 -21.40 -11.80 -0.18
N TYR A 155 -21.47 -11.40 1.07
CA TYR A 155 -20.38 -10.71 1.75
C TYR A 155 -19.70 -11.65 2.75
N ASN A 156 -18.38 -11.65 2.77
CA ASN A 156 -17.58 -12.33 3.78
C ASN A 156 -16.84 -11.28 4.61
N VAL A 157 -17.28 -11.07 5.82
CA VAL A 157 -16.72 -10.07 6.72
C VAL A 157 -15.89 -10.76 7.80
N SER A 158 -14.59 -10.58 7.75
CA SER A 158 -13.63 -11.17 8.70
C SER A 158 -13.81 -12.69 8.88
N GLY A 159 -14.11 -13.39 7.77
CA GLY A 159 -14.29 -14.85 7.75
C GLY A 159 -15.74 -15.31 7.99
N LYS A 160 -16.68 -14.41 8.22
CA LYS A 160 -18.10 -14.74 8.41
C LYS A 160 -18.94 -14.26 7.22
N ILE A 161 -19.86 -15.10 6.77
CA ILE A 161 -20.85 -14.70 5.77
C ILE A 161 -21.88 -13.80 6.45
N VAL A 162 -22.19 -12.69 5.79
CA VAL A 162 -23.20 -11.69 6.21
C VAL A 162 -24.13 -11.48 5.03
N ASP A 163 -25.42 -11.54 5.29
CA ASP A 163 -26.49 -11.30 4.31
C ASP A 163 -26.83 -9.81 4.21
#